data_c323853e580dcf225ab461c3f74245a4
#
_entry.id   c323853e580dcf225ab461c3f74245a4
#
_cell.length_a   1.000
_cell.length_b   1.000
_cell.length_c   1.000
_cell.angle_alpha   90.00
_cell.angle_beta   90.00
_cell.angle_gamma   90.00
#
_symmetry.space_group_name_H-M   'P 1'
#
loop_
_entity.id
_entity.type
_entity.pdbx_description
1 polymer ?
#
loop_
_entity_poly.entity_id
_entity_poly.type
_entity_poly.pdbx_seq_one_letter_code
_entity_poly.pdbx_strand_id
1 'polypeptide(L)'
;MAGIHITDIEAAINWWRERSPSPDGLRACDEVLALAEVYALMVYYRDAWADERTMPQPARDAWLAWYRHTPDAPCIAICSTAQGDPVCKGCGRTELEVQRWPELSPGEKREVWRRITLEGTAWRFNRYAERARLATGRDHPPPESLAAGQGRSR
;
A
#
# COMPACT_ATOMS: atom_id res chain seq x y z
N MET A 1 -13.35 10.50 5.61
CA MET A 1 -12.85 9.98 6.91
C MET A 1 -11.66 9.11 6.62
N ALA A 2 -10.58 9.35 7.30
CA ALA A 2 -9.37 8.58 7.13
C ALA A 2 -9.56 7.18 7.72
N GLY A 3 -9.52 6.18 6.88
CA GLY A 3 -9.69 4.80 7.26
C GLY A 3 -8.50 3.94 6.86
N ILE A 4 -8.31 2.83 7.53
CA ILE A 4 -7.38 1.79 7.13
C ILE A 4 -8.14 0.81 6.25
N HIS A 5 -7.69 0.63 5.03
CA HIS A 5 -8.33 -0.30 4.12
C HIS A 5 -7.98 -1.75 4.48
N ILE A 6 -8.88 -2.67 4.19
CA ILE A 6 -8.73 -4.10 4.50
C ILE A 6 -7.44 -4.69 3.95
N THR A 7 -6.99 -4.27 2.77
CA THR A 7 -5.72 -4.76 2.19
C THR A 7 -4.47 -4.27 2.94
N ASP A 8 -4.54 -3.15 3.68
CA ASP A 8 -3.45 -2.71 4.54
C ASP A 8 -3.40 -3.55 5.83
N ILE A 9 -4.56 -3.97 6.34
CA ILE A 9 -4.63 -4.93 7.46
C ILE A 9 -4.05 -6.29 7.02
N GLU A 10 -4.41 -6.78 5.82
CA GLU A 10 -3.85 -8.01 5.26
C GLU A 10 -2.32 -7.92 5.09
N ALA A 11 -1.82 -6.80 4.58
CA ALA A 11 -0.38 -6.57 4.43
C ALA A 11 0.35 -6.59 5.78
N ALA A 12 -0.22 -5.96 6.81
CA ALA A 12 0.33 -5.96 8.15
C ALA A 12 0.33 -7.38 8.77
N ILE A 13 -0.76 -8.15 8.60
CA ILE A 13 -0.86 -9.54 9.05
C ILE A 13 0.25 -10.38 8.40
N ASN A 14 0.41 -10.29 7.09
CA ASN A 14 1.42 -11.05 6.35
C ASN A 14 2.84 -10.68 6.79
N TRP A 15 3.11 -9.41 6.98
CA TRP A 15 4.40 -8.93 7.47
C TRP A 15 4.76 -9.47 8.86
N TRP A 16 3.78 -9.54 9.79
CA TRP A 16 3.99 -10.10 11.11
C TRP A 16 4.18 -11.62 11.07
N ARG A 17 3.44 -12.33 10.21
CA ARG A 17 3.59 -13.79 10.01
C ARG A 17 5.00 -14.16 9.55
N GLU A 18 5.60 -13.36 8.68
CA GLU A 18 6.95 -13.58 8.19
C GLU A 18 8.01 -13.28 9.25
N ARG A 19 7.78 -12.28 10.12
CA ARG A 19 8.74 -11.86 11.14
C ARG A 19 8.67 -12.65 12.43
N SER A 20 7.52 -13.10 12.80
CA SER A 20 7.27 -13.83 14.04
C SER A 20 6.62 -15.17 13.75
N PRO A 21 7.32 -16.06 13.00
CA PRO A 21 6.79 -17.38 12.74
C PRO A 21 6.70 -18.16 14.05
N SER A 22 5.59 -18.86 14.25
CA SER A 22 5.43 -19.74 15.40
C SER A 22 6.45 -20.88 15.35
N PRO A 23 7.13 -21.21 16.45
CA PRO A 23 8.09 -22.31 16.48
C PRO A 23 7.48 -23.67 16.14
N ASP A 24 6.19 -23.85 16.46
CA ASP A 24 5.42 -25.07 16.20
C ASP A 24 4.52 -24.99 14.96
N GLY A 25 4.45 -23.80 14.30
CA GLY A 25 3.59 -23.55 13.15
C GLY A 25 2.08 -23.55 13.47
N LEU A 26 1.69 -23.72 14.73
CA LEU A 26 0.30 -23.90 15.14
C LEU A 26 -0.34 -22.64 15.73
N ARG A 27 0.47 -21.72 16.26
CA ARG A 27 -0.02 -20.49 16.86
C ARG A 27 0.44 -19.27 16.07
N ALA A 28 -0.47 -18.31 15.89
CA ALA A 28 -0.08 -16.99 15.42
C ALA A 28 0.47 -16.14 16.59
N CYS A 29 1.35 -15.20 16.31
CA CYS A 29 1.79 -14.22 17.32
C CYS A 29 0.63 -13.29 17.71
N ASP A 30 0.77 -12.62 18.85
CA ASP A 30 -0.29 -11.77 19.41
C ASP A 30 -0.69 -10.63 18.47
N GLU A 31 0.27 -10.08 17.73
CA GLU A 31 0.04 -9.03 16.73
C GLU A 31 -0.81 -9.53 15.56
N VAL A 32 -0.56 -10.75 15.10
CA VAL A 32 -1.38 -11.38 14.05
C VAL A 32 -2.78 -11.64 14.55
N LEU A 33 -2.94 -12.13 15.78
CA LEU A 33 -4.25 -12.38 16.38
C LEU A 33 -5.05 -11.09 16.52
N ALA A 34 -4.43 -10.03 17.02
CA ALA A 34 -5.08 -8.74 17.19
C ALA A 34 -5.54 -8.14 15.85
N LEU A 35 -4.70 -8.19 14.81
CA LEU A 35 -5.06 -7.71 13.48
C LEU A 35 -6.11 -8.61 12.80
N ALA A 36 -6.04 -9.93 13.01
CA ALA A 36 -6.98 -10.88 12.45
C ALA A 36 -8.40 -10.69 13.02
N GLU A 37 -8.53 -10.27 14.28
CA GLU A 37 -9.83 -9.92 14.86
C GLU A 37 -10.45 -8.72 14.12
N VAL A 38 -9.70 -7.66 13.89
CA VAL A 38 -10.16 -6.50 13.11
C VAL A 38 -10.53 -6.92 11.69
N TYR A 39 -9.67 -7.69 11.04
CA TYR A 39 -9.92 -8.21 9.70
C TYR A 39 -11.21 -9.03 9.62
N ALA A 40 -11.41 -9.92 10.58
CA ALA A 40 -12.61 -10.75 10.63
C ALA A 40 -13.89 -9.93 10.78
N LEU A 41 -13.87 -8.87 11.60
CA LEU A 41 -15.00 -7.95 11.74
C LEU A 41 -15.27 -7.19 10.45
N MET A 42 -14.22 -6.72 9.77
CA MET A 42 -14.35 -6.04 8.47
C MET A 42 -15.00 -6.97 7.43
N VAL A 43 -14.55 -8.22 7.36
CA VAL A 43 -15.14 -9.22 6.45
C VAL A 43 -16.60 -9.52 6.81
N TYR A 44 -16.89 -9.71 8.10
CA TYR A 44 -18.23 -10.03 8.58
C TYR A 44 -19.23 -8.91 8.28
N TYR A 45 -18.86 -7.66 8.53
CA TYR A 45 -19.71 -6.50 8.26
C TYR A 45 -19.62 -6.00 6.81
N ARG A 46 -18.76 -6.61 6.00
CA ARG A 46 -18.48 -6.18 4.61
C ARG A 46 -17.96 -4.74 4.52
N ASP A 47 -17.20 -4.32 5.52
CA ASP A 47 -16.57 -3.01 5.58
C ASP A 47 -15.18 -3.09 4.95
N ALA A 48 -14.94 -2.26 3.92
CA ALA A 48 -13.62 -2.15 3.32
C ALA A 48 -12.65 -1.28 4.14
N TRP A 49 -13.16 -0.52 5.11
CA TRP A 49 -12.42 0.47 5.87
C TRP A 49 -12.64 0.31 7.38
N ALA A 50 -11.55 0.36 8.15
CA ALA A 50 -11.57 0.44 9.61
C ALA A 50 -11.12 1.84 10.05
N ASP A 51 -11.75 2.39 11.09
CA ASP A 51 -11.30 3.65 11.69
C ASP A 51 -10.13 3.37 12.66
N GLU A 52 -8.96 3.92 12.35
CA GLU A 52 -7.75 3.79 13.16
C GLU A 52 -7.98 4.20 14.63
N ARG A 53 -8.85 5.20 14.86
CA ARG A 53 -9.11 5.76 16.20
C ARG A 53 -9.96 4.84 17.07
N THR A 54 -10.79 4.02 16.46
CA THR A 54 -11.68 3.06 17.18
C THR A 54 -11.12 1.65 17.21
N MET A 55 -10.00 1.42 16.54
CA MET A 55 -9.33 0.13 16.53
C MET A 55 -8.85 -0.24 17.94
N PRO A 56 -8.99 -1.51 18.37
CA PRO A 56 -8.42 -1.99 19.63
C PRO A 56 -6.93 -1.68 19.72
N GLN A 57 -6.45 -1.26 20.90
CA GLN A 57 -5.07 -0.81 21.08
C GLN A 57 -4.02 -1.83 20.60
N PRO A 58 -4.12 -3.15 20.89
CA PRO A 58 -3.14 -4.11 20.39
C PRO A 58 -3.08 -4.20 18.86
N ALA A 59 -4.22 -4.13 18.20
CA ALA A 59 -4.30 -4.15 16.74
C ALA A 59 -3.74 -2.86 16.14
N ARG A 60 -4.05 -1.72 16.75
CA ARG A 60 -3.52 -0.41 16.35
C ARG A 60 -1.99 -0.37 16.48
N ASP A 61 -1.44 -0.84 17.59
CA ASP A 61 0.00 -0.88 17.82
C ASP A 61 0.69 -1.80 16.82
N ALA A 62 0.13 -2.97 16.54
CA ALA A 62 0.63 -3.91 15.53
C ALA A 62 0.61 -3.29 14.13
N TRP A 63 -0.47 -2.58 13.74
CA TRP A 63 -0.57 -1.90 12.47
C TRP A 63 0.42 -0.74 12.35
N LEU A 64 0.57 0.09 13.38
CA LEU A 64 1.53 1.19 13.39
C LEU A 64 2.99 0.70 13.35
N ALA A 65 3.29 -0.43 13.98
CA ALA A 65 4.60 -1.05 13.90
C ALA A 65 4.92 -1.49 12.46
N TRP A 66 3.97 -2.13 11.77
CA TRP A 66 4.10 -2.43 10.34
C TRP A 66 4.27 -1.15 9.51
N TYR A 67 3.43 -0.13 9.75
CA TYR A 67 3.47 1.12 9.00
C TYR A 67 4.85 1.80 9.05
N ARG A 68 5.54 1.78 10.20
CA ARG A 68 6.89 2.36 10.36
C ARG A 68 7.95 1.74 9.46
N HIS A 69 7.71 0.53 8.96
CA HIS A 69 8.60 -0.18 8.03
C HIS A 69 8.23 0.07 6.56
N THR A 70 7.16 0.79 6.30
CA THR A 70 6.78 1.20 4.94
C THR A 70 7.38 2.59 4.64
N PRO A 71 7.65 2.94 3.37
CA PRO A 71 8.04 4.29 3.01
C PRO A 71 6.95 5.29 3.41
N ASP A 72 7.30 6.30 4.23
CA ASP A 72 6.33 7.31 4.67
C ASP A 72 5.77 8.11 3.50
N ALA A 73 6.63 8.59 2.61
CA ALA A 73 6.22 9.43 1.49
C ALA A 73 6.53 8.81 0.13
N PRO A 74 5.63 8.95 -0.86
CA PRO A 74 5.87 8.47 -2.22
C PRO A 74 6.86 9.33 -3.01
N CYS A 75 7.48 10.32 -2.42
CA CYS A 75 8.38 11.26 -3.08
C CYS A 75 9.62 10.55 -3.67
N ILE A 76 10.00 10.96 -4.88
CA ILE A 76 11.21 10.52 -5.58
C ILE A 76 12.22 11.67 -5.74
N ALA A 77 12.11 12.71 -4.91
CA ALA A 77 12.90 13.93 -4.95
C ALA A 77 12.70 14.80 -6.21
N ILE A 78 11.70 14.53 -7.02
CA ILE A 78 11.27 15.36 -8.15
C ILE A 78 9.85 15.82 -7.83
N CYS A 79 9.69 17.14 -7.60
CA CYS A 79 8.40 17.72 -7.24
C CYS A 79 7.95 18.70 -8.32
N SER A 80 7.05 18.29 -9.21
CA SER A 80 6.54 19.14 -10.26
C SER A 80 5.43 20.10 -9.80
N THR A 81 4.86 19.88 -8.62
CA THR A 81 3.92 20.86 -8.02
C THR A 81 4.63 22.16 -7.67
N ALA A 82 5.91 22.13 -7.34
CA ALA A 82 6.73 23.32 -7.15
C ALA A 82 6.91 24.14 -8.44
N GLN A 83 6.57 23.58 -9.58
CA GLN A 83 6.59 24.21 -10.90
C GLN A 83 5.18 24.60 -11.40
N GLY A 84 4.17 24.43 -10.55
CA GLY A 84 2.77 24.79 -10.84
C GLY A 84 1.88 23.65 -11.34
N ASP A 85 2.35 22.42 -11.39
CA ASP A 85 1.49 21.29 -11.72
C ASP A 85 0.51 20.99 -10.55
N PRO A 86 -0.78 20.80 -10.81
CA PRO A 86 -1.75 20.50 -9.76
C PRO A 86 -1.56 19.10 -9.14
N VAL A 87 -0.93 18.19 -9.87
CA VAL A 87 -0.57 16.84 -9.43
C VAL A 87 0.91 16.61 -9.77
N CYS A 88 1.65 16.12 -8.79
CA CYS A 88 3.07 15.84 -8.97
C CYS A 88 3.30 14.67 -9.94
N LYS A 89 3.96 14.91 -11.05
CA LYS A 89 4.33 13.88 -12.05
C LYS A 89 5.27 12.83 -11.47
N GLY A 90 6.09 13.22 -10.48
CA GLY A 90 7.03 12.32 -9.82
C GLY A 90 6.33 11.26 -8.98
N CYS A 91 5.40 11.66 -8.13
CA CYS A 91 4.81 10.78 -7.12
C CYS A 91 3.28 10.65 -7.16
N GLY A 92 2.55 11.47 -7.91
CA GLY A 92 1.10 11.40 -8.04
C GLY A 92 0.31 12.10 -6.93
N ARG A 93 0.97 12.76 -5.97
CA ARG A 93 0.27 13.57 -4.96
C ARG A 93 -0.20 14.88 -5.55
N THR A 94 -1.35 15.37 -5.10
CA THR A 94 -1.78 16.74 -5.36
C THR A 94 -0.88 17.72 -4.63
N GLU A 95 -0.88 18.99 -5.04
CA GLU A 95 -0.14 20.05 -4.35
C GLU A 95 -0.54 20.16 -2.87
N LEU A 96 -1.83 20.08 -2.57
CA LEU A 96 -2.34 20.12 -1.20
C LEU A 96 -1.85 18.94 -0.36
N GLU A 97 -1.84 17.73 -0.92
CA GLU A 97 -1.31 16.54 -0.25
C GLU A 97 0.19 16.64 0.00
N VAL A 98 0.95 17.25 -0.90
CA VAL A 98 2.38 17.51 -0.70
C VAL A 98 2.60 18.47 0.46
N GLN A 99 1.85 19.58 0.50
CA GLN A 99 1.97 20.61 1.52
C GLN A 99 1.56 20.09 2.91
N ARG A 100 0.46 19.34 2.99
CA ARG A 100 -0.10 18.84 4.24
C ARG A 100 0.44 17.48 4.67
N TRP A 101 1.38 16.91 3.93
CA TRP A 101 1.89 15.57 4.21
C TRP A 101 2.33 15.33 5.66
N PRO A 102 3.06 16.26 6.33
CA PRO A 102 3.46 16.09 7.71
C PRO A 102 2.29 16.05 8.71
N GLU A 103 1.15 16.65 8.34
CA GLU A 103 -0.05 16.74 9.19
C GLU A 103 -0.98 15.53 9.06
N LEU A 104 -0.82 14.75 7.96
CA LEU A 104 -1.66 13.59 7.69
C LEU A 104 -1.35 12.45 8.67
N SER A 105 -2.41 11.81 9.17
CA SER A 105 -2.28 10.56 9.93
C SER A 105 -1.76 9.42 9.03
N PRO A 106 -1.20 8.35 9.62
CA PRO A 106 -0.81 7.16 8.87
C PRO A 106 -1.91 6.58 7.97
N GLY A 107 -3.16 6.56 8.44
CA GLY A 107 -4.31 6.12 7.65
C GLY A 107 -4.54 6.99 6.41
N GLU A 108 -4.55 8.32 6.56
CA GLU A 108 -4.70 9.27 5.44
C GLU A 108 -3.57 9.13 4.42
N LYS A 109 -2.32 8.99 4.90
CA LYS A 109 -1.17 8.73 4.03
C LYS A 109 -1.34 7.44 3.23
N ARG A 110 -1.87 6.38 3.86
CA ARG A 110 -2.14 5.10 3.19
C ARG A 110 -3.26 5.22 2.14
N GLU A 111 -4.28 6.03 2.36
CA GLU A 111 -5.30 6.33 1.35
C GLU A 111 -4.70 7.00 0.11
N VAL A 112 -3.85 8.00 0.31
CA VAL A 112 -3.14 8.66 -0.81
C VAL A 112 -2.25 7.65 -1.54
N TRP A 113 -1.47 6.84 -0.82
CA TRP A 113 -0.64 5.80 -1.42
C TRP A 113 -1.45 4.83 -2.28
N ARG A 114 -2.61 4.39 -1.78
CA ARG A 114 -3.52 3.50 -2.51
C ARG A 114 -3.99 4.16 -3.81
N ARG A 115 -4.48 5.39 -3.73
CA ARG A 115 -4.95 6.13 -4.90
C ARG A 115 -3.87 6.23 -5.97
N ILE A 116 -2.70 6.74 -5.62
CA ILE A 116 -1.60 6.92 -6.60
C ILE A 116 -1.09 5.60 -7.16
N THR A 117 -1.15 4.52 -6.38
CA THR A 117 -0.76 3.18 -6.84
C THR A 117 -1.76 2.62 -7.85
N LEU A 118 -3.06 2.80 -7.59
CA LEU A 118 -4.11 2.36 -8.50
C LEU A 118 -4.11 3.17 -9.79
N GLU A 119 -3.84 4.48 -9.73
CA GLU A 119 -3.70 5.33 -10.91
C GLU A 119 -2.47 4.94 -11.75
N GLY A 120 -1.38 4.57 -11.11
CA GLY A 120 -0.16 4.03 -11.73
C GLY A 120 0.56 4.94 -12.73
N THR A 121 0.17 6.23 -12.82
CA THR A 121 0.64 7.18 -13.85
C THR A 121 1.91 7.91 -13.45
N ALA A 122 2.24 7.98 -12.16
CA ALA A 122 3.40 8.71 -11.67
C ALA A 122 4.72 8.03 -12.07
N TRP A 123 5.74 8.84 -12.32
CA TRP A 123 7.08 8.37 -12.72
C TRP A 123 7.71 7.41 -11.71
N ARG A 124 7.37 7.56 -10.45
CA ARG A 124 7.78 6.65 -9.39
C ARG A 124 7.53 5.18 -9.75
N PHE A 125 6.39 4.87 -10.33
CA PHE A 125 6.02 3.49 -10.65
C PHE A 125 6.79 2.96 -11.86
N ASN A 126 7.04 3.80 -12.85
CA ASN A 126 7.85 3.46 -14.01
C ASN A 126 9.32 3.16 -13.61
N ARG A 127 9.92 4.04 -12.80
CA ARG A 127 11.28 3.84 -12.30
C ARG A 127 11.40 2.66 -11.33
N TYR A 128 10.37 2.37 -10.56
CA TYR A 128 10.37 1.20 -9.69
C TYR A 128 10.38 -0.09 -10.50
N ALA A 129 9.60 -0.17 -11.57
CA ALA A 129 9.62 -1.29 -12.50
C ALA A 129 11.00 -1.49 -13.16
N GLU A 130 11.67 -0.40 -13.55
CA GLU A 130 13.04 -0.46 -14.10
C GLU A 130 14.05 -0.94 -13.03
N ARG A 131 14.01 -0.40 -11.83
CA ARG A 131 14.90 -0.80 -10.73
C ARG A 131 14.66 -2.24 -10.29
N ALA A 132 13.43 -2.69 -10.26
CA ALA A 132 13.10 -4.08 -9.95
C ALA A 132 13.65 -5.03 -11.01
N ARG A 133 13.59 -4.67 -12.29
CA ARG A 133 14.21 -5.44 -13.39
C ARG A 133 15.73 -5.51 -13.25
N LEU A 134 16.38 -4.39 -12.96
CA LEU A 134 17.82 -4.31 -12.75
C LEU A 134 18.28 -5.09 -11.51
N ALA A 135 17.52 -5.01 -10.40
CA ALA A 135 17.86 -5.69 -9.15
C ALA A 135 17.66 -7.22 -9.23
N THR A 136 16.72 -7.68 -10.03
CA THR A 136 16.44 -9.12 -10.14
C THR A 136 17.24 -9.84 -11.21
N GLY A 137 17.95 -9.10 -12.10
CA GLY A 137 18.71 -9.68 -13.21
C GLY A 137 17.87 -10.57 -14.13
N ARG A 138 16.57 -10.52 -14.00
CA ARG A 138 15.62 -11.28 -14.77
C ARG A 138 14.95 -10.35 -15.76
N ASP A 139 15.21 -10.56 -17.03
CA ASP A 139 14.31 -10.13 -18.09
C ASP A 139 12.97 -10.82 -17.89
N HIS A 140 12.14 -10.25 -17.01
CA HIS A 140 10.75 -10.64 -16.97
C HIS A 140 10.11 -9.96 -18.17
N PRO A 141 9.66 -10.68 -19.20
CA PRO A 141 8.86 -10.06 -20.24
C PRO A 141 7.68 -9.37 -19.54
N PRO A 142 7.27 -8.20 -20.02
CA PRO A 142 6.06 -7.58 -19.51
C PRO A 142 4.95 -8.63 -19.55
N PRO A 143 4.04 -8.65 -18.54
CA PRO A 143 2.89 -9.55 -18.62
C PRO A 143 2.30 -9.33 -19.99
N GLU A 144 2.21 -10.40 -20.78
CA GLU A 144 1.58 -10.35 -22.11
C GLU A 144 0.23 -9.70 -21.89
N SER A 145 0.13 -8.43 -22.28
CA SER A 145 -1.16 -7.81 -22.49
C SER A 145 -1.89 -8.81 -23.38
N LEU A 146 -3.03 -9.28 -22.91
CA LEU A 146 -3.97 -10.10 -23.65
C LEU A 146 -4.12 -9.48 -25.04
N ALA A 147 -3.23 -9.87 -25.93
CA ALA A 147 -3.31 -9.52 -27.32
C ALA A 147 -4.57 -10.21 -27.80
N ALA A 148 -5.59 -9.39 -27.95
CA ALA A 148 -6.85 -9.71 -28.59
C ALA A 148 -6.60 -10.64 -29.75
N GLY A 149 -7.28 -11.79 -29.71
CA GLY A 149 -7.33 -12.71 -30.81
C GLY A 149 -7.75 -11.98 -32.07
N GLN A 150 -6.81 -11.76 -32.96
CA GLN A 150 -7.14 -11.41 -34.32
C GLN A 150 -7.51 -12.71 -35.02
N GLY A 151 -8.79 -12.77 -35.36
CA GLY A 151 -9.41 -13.82 -36.14
C GLY A 151 -8.61 -14.12 -37.40
N ARG A 152 -8.31 -15.37 -37.59
CA ARG A 152 -8.02 -15.90 -38.93
C ARG A 152 -9.32 -16.26 -39.59
N SER A 153 -9.72 -15.41 -40.54
CA SER A 153 -10.64 -15.80 -41.60
C SER A 153 -10.05 -16.93 -42.42
N ARG A 154 -10.82 -17.96 -42.62
CA ARG A 154 -10.88 -18.76 -43.86
C ARG A 154 -12.32 -19.11 -44.12
#